data_9eb222d4e806c131ffb3ebeaedead377
#
_entry.id   9eb222d4e806c131ffb3ebeaedead377
#
_cell.length_a   1.000
_cell.length_b   1.000
_cell.length_c   1.000
_cell.angle_alpha   90.00
_cell.angle_beta   90.00
_cell.angle_gamma   90.00
#
_symmetry.space_group_name_H-M   'P 1'
#
loop_
_entity.id
_entity.type
_entity.pdbx_description
1 polymer ?
#
loop_
_entity_poly.entity_id
_entity_poly.type
_entity_poly.pdbx_seq_one_letter_code
_entity_poly.pdbx_strand_id
1 'polypeptide(L)'
;INQSSSQGIFRQSSNGSNSTRNLARWSLCEDCALISAMNDLIDLGGWKTGNGQFKNGAYAKIETPMKQKLPDCEKKAKPHIESRVKLLRKQYDAISEMLSPSASGFGWNDDGKFVTCPQSVWDEWIKVMLEISLLIFIILLELMDYV
;
A
#
# COMPACT_ATOMS: atom_id res chain seq x y z
N ILE A 1 -5.54 18.56 64.82
CA ILE A 1 -5.55 17.42 63.89
C ILE A 1 -6.47 17.78 62.74
N ASN A 2 -5.94 18.28 61.62
CA ASN A 2 -6.70 18.49 60.40
C ASN A 2 -5.83 18.04 59.21
N GLN A 3 -6.27 16.97 58.56
CA GLN A 3 -5.71 16.49 57.30
C GLN A 3 -6.39 17.25 56.17
N SER A 4 -5.60 17.94 55.36
CA SER A 4 -6.04 18.60 54.13
C SER A 4 -5.67 17.72 52.95
N SER A 5 -6.67 17.15 52.27
CA SER A 5 -6.51 16.34 51.06
C SER A 5 -6.34 17.23 49.87
N SER A 6 -5.15 17.22 49.26
CA SER A 6 -4.91 17.82 47.95
C SER A 6 -5.38 16.86 46.84
N GLN A 7 -6.45 17.19 46.16
CA GLN A 7 -6.87 16.54 44.94
C GLN A 7 -6.05 17.09 43.76
N GLY A 8 -5.19 16.24 43.20
CA GLY A 8 -4.45 16.53 41.98
C GLY A 8 -5.37 16.45 40.78
N ILE A 9 -5.53 17.56 40.08
CA ILE A 9 -6.24 17.65 38.79
C ILE A 9 -5.35 17.08 37.71
N PHE A 10 -5.67 15.88 37.22
CA PHE A 10 -5.07 15.34 36.03
C PHE A 10 -5.59 16.10 34.81
N ARG A 11 -4.75 16.96 34.22
CA ARG A 11 -4.96 17.54 32.91
C ARG A 11 -4.73 16.42 31.86
N GLN A 12 -5.79 15.95 31.24
CA GLN A 12 -5.70 15.20 29.99
C GLN A 12 -5.18 16.14 28.92
N SER A 13 -3.95 15.88 28.48
CA SER A 13 -3.36 16.51 27.31
C SER A 13 -3.99 15.87 26.06
N SER A 14 -4.80 16.63 25.34
CA SER A 14 -5.41 16.20 24.09
C SER A 14 -4.35 15.98 23.00
N ASN A 15 -4.12 14.72 22.67
CA ASN A 15 -3.23 14.28 21.58
C ASN A 15 -3.86 14.57 20.20
N GLY A 16 -3.87 15.83 19.78
CA GLY A 16 -4.37 16.24 18.45
C GLY A 16 -3.39 16.04 17.29
N SER A 17 -2.15 15.59 17.54
CA SER A 17 -1.10 15.54 16.49
C SER A 17 -0.84 14.16 15.87
N ASN A 18 -1.50 13.08 16.34
CA ASN A 18 -1.28 11.72 15.86
C ASN A 18 -2.15 11.32 14.65
N SER A 19 -3.28 12.01 14.43
CA SER A 19 -4.23 11.63 13.37
C SER A 19 -3.68 11.86 11.96
N THR A 20 -3.02 12.99 11.72
CA THR A 20 -2.51 13.35 10.38
C THR A 20 -1.34 12.49 9.93
N ARG A 21 -0.50 12.03 10.86
CA ARG A 21 0.62 11.12 10.54
C ARG A 21 0.15 9.70 10.23
N ASN A 22 -0.94 9.26 10.84
CA ASN A 22 -1.52 7.94 10.58
C ASN A 22 -2.25 7.87 9.23
N LEU A 23 -2.83 8.97 8.76
CA LEU A 23 -3.50 9.03 7.45
C LEU A 23 -2.53 8.84 6.27
N ALA A 24 -1.29 9.27 6.41
CA ALA A 24 -0.27 9.10 5.36
C ALA A 24 0.27 7.65 5.27
N ARG A 25 0.18 6.88 6.36
CA ARG A 25 0.68 5.51 6.43
C ARG A 25 -0.42 4.52 6.07
N TRP A 26 -0.09 3.54 5.24
CA TRP A 26 -0.96 2.43 4.90
C TRP A 26 -0.60 1.20 5.75
N SER A 27 -1.61 0.56 6.31
CA SER A 27 -1.47 -0.74 6.96
C SER A 27 -1.65 -1.85 5.94
N LEU A 28 -1.19 -3.06 6.28
CA LEU A 28 -1.40 -4.25 5.46
C LEU A 28 -2.90 -4.52 5.22
N CYS A 29 -3.72 -4.36 6.26
CA CYS A 29 -5.17 -4.54 6.14
C CYS A 29 -5.81 -3.53 5.16
N GLU A 30 -5.35 -2.28 5.17
CA GLU A 30 -5.82 -1.26 4.23
C GLU A 30 -5.39 -1.57 2.79
N ASP A 31 -4.17 -2.06 2.60
CA ASP A 31 -3.67 -2.50 1.30
C ASP A 31 -4.47 -3.71 0.77
N CYS A 32 -4.70 -4.72 1.59
CA CYS A 32 -5.54 -5.88 1.21
C CYS A 32 -6.97 -5.46 0.85
N ALA A 33 -7.57 -4.56 1.63
CA ALA A 33 -8.91 -4.04 1.33
C ALA A 33 -8.94 -3.24 0.02
N LEU A 34 -7.90 -2.42 -0.22
CA LEU A 34 -7.75 -1.66 -1.46
C LEU A 34 -7.69 -2.58 -2.68
N ILE A 35 -6.84 -3.60 -2.63
CA ILE A 35 -6.65 -4.52 -3.76
C ILE A 35 -7.89 -5.35 -4.01
N SER A 36 -8.54 -5.85 -2.95
CA SER A 36 -9.82 -6.53 -3.10
C SER A 36 -10.86 -5.64 -3.79
N ALA A 37 -10.98 -4.37 -3.38
CA ALA A 37 -11.90 -3.42 -4.00
C ALA A 37 -11.52 -3.08 -5.45
N MET A 38 -10.24 -3.06 -5.77
CA MET A 38 -9.77 -2.88 -7.15
C MET A 38 -10.13 -4.07 -8.03
N ASN A 39 -9.96 -5.30 -7.55
CA ASN A 39 -10.33 -6.51 -8.27
C ASN A 39 -11.85 -6.55 -8.52
N ASP A 40 -12.66 -6.31 -7.48
CA ASP A 40 -14.11 -6.23 -7.61
C ASP A 40 -14.53 -5.21 -8.70
N LEU A 41 -13.86 -4.06 -8.76
CA LEU A 41 -14.14 -3.02 -9.75
C LEU A 41 -13.70 -3.43 -11.17
N ILE A 42 -12.62 -4.19 -11.29
CA ILE A 42 -12.13 -4.73 -12.56
C ILE A 42 -13.12 -5.78 -13.10
N ASP A 43 -13.60 -6.67 -12.23
CA ASP A 43 -14.57 -7.74 -12.57
C ASP A 43 -15.91 -7.16 -13.02
N LEU A 44 -16.34 -6.04 -12.46
CA LEU A 44 -17.50 -5.29 -12.94
C LEU A 44 -17.33 -4.77 -14.38
N GLY A 45 -16.10 -4.60 -14.83
CA GLY A 45 -15.76 -4.14 -16.18
C GLY A 45 -16.00 -2.65 -16.41
N GLY A 46 -15.43 -2.15 -17.50
CA GLY A 46 -15.66 -0.77 -17.96
C GLY A 46 -14.86 0.32 -17.23
N TRP A 47 -14.14 0.00 -16.16
CA TRP A 47 -13.39 0.97 -15.34
C TRP A 47 -11.92 1.13 -15.68
N LYS A 48 -11.38 0.30 -16.58
CA LYS A 48 -10.02 0.44 -17.13
C LYS A 48 -10.02 1.12 -18.50
N THR A 49 -8.99 1.87 -18.78
CA THR A 49 -8.65 2.38 -20.12
C THR A 49 -7.86 1.34 -20.88
N GLY A 50 -7.70 1.51 -22.21
CA GLY A 50 -6.93 0.58 -23.03
C GLY A 50 -5.45 0.43 -22.62
N ASN A 51 -4.88 1.42 -21.91
CA ASN A 51 -3.53 1.37 -21.35
C ASN A 51 -3.49 0.84 -19.89
N GLY A 52 -4.58 0.24 -19.40
CA GLY A 52 -4.66 -0.37 -18.08
C GLY A 52 -4.79 0.60 -16.90
N GLN A 53 -4.98 1.90 -17.13
CA GLN A 53 -5.23 2.86 -16.07
C GLN A 53 -6.71 2.89 -15.67
N PHE A 54 -6.99 3.29 -14.45
CA PHE A 54 -8.36 3.51 -14.00
C PHE A 54 -8.96 4.78 -14.61
N LYS A 55 -10.21 4.69 -15.02
CA LYS A 55 -10.98 5.84 -15.52
C LYS A 55 -11.32 6.82 -14.40
N ASN A 56 -11.72 8.02 -14.80
CA ASN A 56 -12.18 9.05 -13.87
C ASN A 56 -13.35 8.51 -13.02
N GLY A 57 -13.33 8.77 -11.71
CA GLY A 57 -14.34 8.29 -10.78
C GLY A 57 -14.11 6.87 -10.20
N ALA A 58 -13.18 6.09 -10.74
CA ALA A 58 -12.88 4.74 -10.25
C ALA A 58 -12.47 4.74 -8.77
N TYR A 59 -11.62 5.67 -8.37
CA TYR A 59 -11.16 5.76 -6.97
C TYR A 59 -12.29 6.03 -5.97
N ALA A 60 -13.33 6.79 -6.38
CA ALA A 60 -14.53 6.97 -5.55
C ALA A 60 -15.32 5.67 -5.41
N LYS A 61 -15.37 4.84 -6.45
CA LYS A 61 -15.99 3.51 -6.42
C LYS A 61 -15.21 2.53 -5.54
N ILE A 62 -13.90 2.68 -5.43
CA ILE A 62 -13.04 1.87 -4.54
C ILE A 62 -13.20 2.30 -3.07
N GLU A 63 -13.38 3.58 -2.78
CA GLU A 63 -13.53 4.10 -1.42
C GLU A 63 -14.69 3.44 -0.66
N THR A 64 -15.82 3.24 -1.31
CA THR A 64 -17.03 2.68 -0.68
C THR A 64 -16.83 1.26 -0.15
N PRO A 65 -16.38 0.26 -0.94
CA PRO A 65 -16.16 -1.08 -0.42
C PRO A 65 -14.99 -1.15 0.58
N MET A 66 -14.00 -0.28 0.47
CA MET A 66 -12.95 -0.18 1.50
C MET A 66 -13.52 0.19 2.86
N LYS A 67 -14.42 1.20 2.91
CA LYS A 67 -15.10 1.60 4.14
C LYS A 67 -16.03 0.52 4.69
N GLN A 68 -16.66 -0.26 3.83
CA GLN A 68 -17.49 -1.38 4.26
C GLN A 68 -16.66 -2.48 4.94
N LYS A 69 -15.47 -2.78 4.39
CA LYS A 69 -14.55 -3.79 4.95
C LYS A 69 -13.80 -3.28 6.19
N LEU A 70 -13.48 -2.00 6.22
CA LEU A 70 -12.74 -1.32 7.29
C LEU A 70 -13.47 -0.02 7.68
N PRO A 71 -14.44 -0.08 8.59
CA PRO A 71 -15.25 1.10 8.98
C PRO A 71 -14.42 2.27 9.51
N ASP A 72 -13.32 1.97 10.22
CA ASP A 72 -12.40 2.97 10.79
C ASP A 72 -11.38 3.51 9.77
N CYS A 73 -11.44 3.06 8.51
CA CYS A 73 -10.54 3.53 7.47
C CYS A 73 -10.93 4.93 7.00
N GLU A 74 -10.05 5.90 7.24
CA GLU A 74 -10.23 7.32 6.84
C GLU A 74 -9.65 7.63 5.45
N LYS A 75 -9.20 6.62 4.70
CA LYS A 75 -8.62 6.81 3.37
C LYS A 75 -9.69 7.26 2.37
N LYS A 76 -9.46 8.40 1.74
CA LYS A 76 -10.35 9.00 0.74
C LYS A 76 -9.87 8.65 -0.67
N ALA A 77 -10.79 8.68 -1.65
CA ALA A 77 -10.48 8.52 -3.06
C ALA A 77 -9.30 9.39 -3.50
N LYS A 78 -9.33 10.66 -3.12
CA LYS A 78 -8.23 11.62 -3.30
C LYS A 78 -7.91 12.30 -1.96
N PRO A 79 -6.63 12.46 -1.64
CA PRO A 79 -5.44 12.03 -2.40
C PRO A 79 -5.01 10.60 -2.09
N HIS A 80 -5.58 9.92 -1.06
CA HIS A 80 -4.99 8.73 -0.44
C HIS A 80 -4.98 7.52 -1.39
N ILE A 81 -6.16 7.07 -1.85
CA ILE A 81 -6.31 5.89 -2.71
C ILE A 81 -5.58 6.12 -4.04
N GLU A 82 -5.80 7.26 -4.69
CA GLU A 82 -5.14 7.58 -5.95
C GLU A 82 -3.62 7.52 -5.86
N SER A 83 -3.05 8.13 -4.82
CA SER A 83 -1.60 8.14 -4.59
C SER A 83 -1.06 6.73 -4.31
N ARG A 84 -1.80 5.93 -3.53
CA ARG A 84 -1.41 4.55 -3.21
C ARG A 84 -1.42 3.67 -4.45
N VAL A 85 -2.47 3.74 -5.26
CA VAL A 85 -2.58 2.97 -6.51
C VAL A 85 -1.45 3.34 -7.48
N LYS A 86 -1.11 4.62 -7.61
CA LYS A 86 0.04 5.05 -8.43
C LYS A 86 1.36 4.48 -7.92
N LEU A 87 1.55 4.45 -6.60
CA LEU A 87 2.74 3.86 -5.99
C LEU A 87 2.80 2.34 -6.23
N LEU A 88 1.70 1.62 -5.97
CA LEU A 88 1.60 0.18 -6.20
C LEU A 88 1.88 -0.16 -7.68
N ARG A 89 1.35 0.63 -8.62
CA ARG A 89 1.62 0.45 -10.04
C ARG A 89 3.11 0.60 -10.37
N LYS A 90 3.74 1.66 -9.89
CA LYS A 90 5.18 1.89 -10.09
C LYS A 90 6.03 0.74 -9.56
N GLN A 91 5.63 0.19 -8.41
CA GLN A 91 6.33 -0.95 -7.80
C GLN A 91 6.12 -2.25 -8.59
N TYR A 92 4.89 -2.50 -9.03
CA TYR A 92 4.59 -3.63 -9.90
C TYR A 92 5.40 -3.57 -11.22
N ASP A 93 5.44 -2.41 -11.86
CA ASP A 93 6.20 -2.22 -13.11
C ASP A 93 7.70 -2.50 -12.88
N ALA A 94 8.26 -2.06 -11.74
CA ALA A 94 9.65 -2.33 -11.37
C ALA A 94 9.93 -3.83 -11.16
N ILE A 95 9.05 -4.54 -10.45
CA ILE A 95 9.18 -5.99 -10.24
C ILE A 95 9.03 -6.75 -11.56
N SER A 96 8.09 -6.35 -12.39
CA SER A 96 7.88 -6.94 -13.72
C SER A 96 9.11 -6.78 -14.60
N GLU A 97 9.80 -5.65 -14.50
CA GLU A 97 11.06 -5.41 -15.20
C GLU A 97 12.18 -6.33 -14.68
N MET A 98 12.33 -6.48 -13.35
CA MET A 98 13.28 -7.42 -12.75
C MET A 98 13.07 -8.86 -13.22
N LEU A 99 11.81 -9.29 -13.28
CA LEU A 99 11.44 -10.66 -13.66
C LEU A 99 11.30 -10.86 -15.16
N SER A 100 11.55 -9.83 -15.96
CA SER A 100 11.47 -9.94 -17.42
C SER A 100 12.61 -10.81 -17.97
N PRO A 101 12.39 -11.51 -19.11
CA PRO A 101 13.43 -12.33 -19.72
C PRO A 101 14.70 -11.55 -20.14
N SER A 102 14.59 -10.23 -20.29
CA SER A 102 15.69 -9.33 -20.62
C SER A 102 16.53 -8.91 -19.42
N ALA A 103 16.02 -9.06 -18.18
CA ALA A 103 16.73 -8.72 -16.96
C ALA A 103 17.54 -9.93 -16.50
N SER A 104 18.83 -9.96 -16.83
CA SER A 104 19.73 -11.02 -16.39
C SER A 104 20.11 -10.85 -14.91
N GLY A 105 20.11 -11.94 -14.17
CA GLY A 105 20.63 -12.01 -12.79
C GLY A 105 19.56 -11.97 -11.70
N PHE A 106 18.29 -11.72 -12.02
CA PHE A 106 17.18 -11.86 -11.08
C PHE A 106 16.49 -13.21 -11.26
N GLY A 107 16.07 -13.81 -10.15
CA GLY A 107 15.29 -15.03 -10.10
C GLY A 107 14.13 -14.90 -9.13
N TRP A 108 13.19 -15.84 -9.20
CA TRP A 108 12.05 -15.92 -8.29
C TRP A 108 12.22 -17.08 -7.32
N ASN A 109 12.02 -16.85 -6.01
CA ASN A 109 11.96 -17.88 -5.00
C ASN A 109 10.50 -18.20 -4.66
N ASP A 110 10.04 -19.39 -5.07
CA ASP A 110 8.65 -19.79 -4.88
C ASP A 110 8.29 -20.07 -3.42
N ASP A 111 9.22 -20.55 -2.64
CA ASP A 111 8.95 -20.88 -1.22
C ASP A 111 8.79 -19.62 -0.37
N GLY A 112 9.69 -18.65 -0.57
CA GLY A 112 9.71 -17.39 0.18
C GLY A 112 8.94 -16.26 -0.48
N LYS A 113 8.44 -16.45 -1.72
CA LYS A 113 7.72 -15.43 -2.50
C LYS A 113 8.48 -14.11 -2.61
N PHE A 114 9.74 -14.18 -2.98
CA PHE A 114 10.60 -13.01 -3.16
C PHE A 114 11.55 -13.17 -4.34
N VAL A 115 12.02 -12.03 -4.85
CA VAL A 115 13.03 -11.99 -5.91
C VAL A 115 14.41 -12.26 -5.33
N THR A 116 15.18 -13.10 -5.99
CA THR A 116 16.57 -13.42 -5.64
C THR A 116 17.52 -12.86 -6.68
N CYS A 117 18.68 -12.42 -6.27
CA CYS A 117 19.77 -12.05 -7.18
C CYS A 117 21.11 -12.06 -6.43
N PRO A 118 22.25 -12.15 -7.14
CA PRO A 118 23.57 -11.87 -6.56
C PRO A 118 23.65 -10.44 -6.03
N GLN A 119 24.43 -10.24 -4.95
CA GLN A 119 24.56 -8.92 -4.31
C GLN A 119 25.00 -7.81 -5.29
N SER A 120 25.89 -8.12 -6.20
CA SER A 120 26.38 -7.16 -7.20
C SER A 120 25.25 -6.66 -8.14
N VAL A 121 24.34 -7.55 -8.55
CA VAL A 121 23.17 -7.22 -9.38
C VAL A 121 22.20 -6.34 -8.59
N TRP A 122 22.00 -6.68 -7.31
CA TRP A 122 21.16 -5.91 -6.41
C TRP A 122 21.67 -4.49 -6.19
N ASP A 123 22.98 -4.34 -5.95
CA ASP A 123 23.61 -3.05 -5.70
C ASP A 123 23.54 -2.12 -6.93
N GLU A 124 23.70 -2.67 -8.13
CA GLU A 124 23.51 -1.92 -9.38
C GLU A 124 22.06 -1.48 -9.55
N TRP A 125 21.14 -2.39 -9.29
CA TRP A 125 19.71 -2.12 -9.46
C TRP A 125 19.19 -1.08 -8.47
N ILE A 126 19.59 -1.14 -7.21
CA ILE A 126 19.25 -0.14 -6.19
C ILE A 126 19.73 1.26 -6.57
N LYS A 127 20.89 1.38 -7.17
CA LYS A 127 21.40 2.68 -7.64
C LYS A 127 20.46 3.34 -8.65
N VAL A 128 19.74 2.53 -9.44
CA VAL A 128 18.81 3.01 -10.45
C VAL A 128 17.41 3.26 -9.85
N MET A 129 17.03 2.55 -8.78
CA MET A 129 15.66 2.46 -8.27
C MET A 129 15.50 2.83 -6.79
N LEU A 130 16.17 3.84 -6.29
CA LEU A 130 16.25 4.28 -4.88
C LEU A 130 14.94 4.49 -4.10
N GLU A 131 13.77 4.19 -4.65
CA GLU A 131 12.46 4.47 -4.02
C GLU A 131 11.61 3.22 -3.69
N ILE A 132 12.12 1.99 -3.85
CA ILE A 132 11.31 0.79 -3.63
C ILE A 132 11.46 0.28 -2.20
N SER A 133 10.40 0.45 -1.39
CA SER A 133 10.34 -0.13 -0.06
C SER A 133 10.17 -1.65 -0.12
N LEU A 134 11.08 -2.39 0.49
CA LEU A 134 11.08 -3.87 0.55
C LEU A 134 9.77 -4.47 1.09
N LEU A 135 9.11 -3.75 2.00
CA LEU A 135 7.86 -4.20 2.63
C LEU A 135 6.70 -4.30 1.64
N ILE A 136 6.65 -3.38 0.68
CA ILE A 136 5.60 -3.34 -0.32
C ILE A 136 5.84 -4.40 -1.41
N PHE A 137 7.09 -4.78 -1.59
CA PHE A 137 7.52 -5.86 -2.46
C PHE A 137 6.88 -7.21 -2.06
N ILE A 138 6.91 -7.56 -0.78
CA ILE A 138 6.31 -8.81 -0.26
C ILE A 138 4.79 -8.80 -0.46
N ILE A 139 4.13 -7.68 -0.21
CA ILE A 139 2.67 -7.54 -0.36
C ILE A 139 2.23 -7.70 -1.83
N LEU A 140 2.97 -7.11 -2.78
CA LEU A 140 2.66 -7.24 -4.20
C LEU A 140 2.84 -8.65 -4.73
N LEU A 141 3.79 -9.40 -4.18
CA LEU A 141 4.05 -10.77 -4.59
C LEU A 141 3.01 -11.75 -4.06
N GLU A 142 2.54 -11.59 -2.81
CA GLU A 142 1.40 -12.35 -2.28
C GLU A 142 0.12 -12.12 -3.09
N LEU A 143 0.02 -10.98 -3.75
CA LEU A 143 -1.14 -10.63 -4.57
C LEU A 143 -1.06 -11.12 -6.01
N MET A 144 0.14 -11.36 -6.53
CA MET A 144 0.32 -11.98 -7.86
C MET A 144 -0.05 -13.47 -7.88
N ASP A 145 -0.04 -14.15 -6.74
CA ASP A 145 -0.53 -15.54 -6.60
C ASP A 145 -2.07 -15.66 -6.62
N TYR A 146 -2.78 -14.55 -6.60
CA TYR A 146 -4.25 -14.49 -6.62
C TYR A 146 -4.84 -14.11 -7.99
N VAL A 147 -4.02 -13.87 -8.99
CA VAL A 147 -4.41 -13.56 -10.37
C VAL A 147 -3.90 -14.63 -11.34
#